data_b2ed540f6953257bdd1714f4b77c52db
#
_entry.id   b2ed540f6953257bdd1714f4b77c52db
#
_cell.length_a   1.000
_cell.length_b   1.000
_cell.length_c   1.000
_cell.angle_alpha   90.00
_cell.angle_beta   90.00
_cell.angle_gamma   90.00
#
_symmetry.space_group_name_H-M   'P 1'
#
loop_
_entity.id
_entity.type
_entity.pdbx_description
1 polymer ?
#
loop_
_entity_poly.entity_id
_entity_poly.type
_entity_poly.pdbx_seq_one_letter_code
_entity_poly.pdbx_strand_id
1 'polypeptide(L)'
;SIDLDLFGKIDIDGYELQSILSKYGVLKVENETKIIHQYYIDNIKVDVVNYPFEWISPIIEEDGIRLASPVDIAAMKVNAIEGRGTKKDFIDMYMLLQHYSLKEIIAFYQQKYPNYSIFRALRSLTYFDDAEDQFMPRMYIEDTWENMKLYITNQVKLYN
;
A
#
# COMPACT_ATOMS: atom_id res chain seq x y z
N SER A 1 -7.10 11.45 3.66
CA SER A 1 -8.29 10.63 4.00
C SER A 1 -7.93 9.72 5.15
N ILE A 2 -8.88 9.44 6.00
CA ILE A 2 -8.73 8.41 7.03
C ILE A 2 -9.33 7.15 6.40
N ASP A 3 -8.47 6.33 5.80
CA ASP A 3 -8.86 5.06 5.21
C ASP A 3 -8.29 3.96 6.10
N LEU A 4 -9.04 2.90 6.33
CA LEU A 4 -8.61 1.71 7.07
C LEU A 4 -8.41 0.58 6.07
N ASP A 5 -7.18 0.10 5.95
CA ASP A 5 -6.84 -1.04 5.10
C ASP A 5 -6.55 -2.25 5.98
N LEU A 6 -7.41 -3.26 5.93
CA LEU A 6 -7.33 -4.50 6.72
C LEU A 6 -6.86 -5.64 5.81
N PHE A 7 -5.73 -6.24 6.13
CA PHE A 7 -5.14 -7.33 5.35
C PHE A 7 -5.11 -8.62 6.16
N GLY A 8 -5.58 -9.72 5.58
CA GLY A 8 -5.53 -11.03 6.23
C GLY A 8 -6.10 -12.13 5.36
N LYS A 9 -5.97 -13.37 5.84
CA LYS A 9 -6.68 -14.52 5.24
C LYS A 9 -8.12 -14.48 5.73
N ILE A 10 -9.07 -14.37 4.79
CA ILE A 10 -10.49 -14.18 5.10
C ILE A 10 -11.22 -15.47 4.67
N ASP A 11 -11.77 -16.18 5.65
CA ASP A 11 -12.54 -17.43 5.45
C ASP A 11 -14.06 -17.21 5.57
N ILE A 12 -14.52 -15.96 5.65
CA ILE A 12 -15.93 -15.60 5.75
C ILE A 12 -16.39 -14.95 4.44
N ASP A 13 -17.67 -15.12 4.11
CA ASP A 13 -18.24 -14.50 2.94
C ASP A 13 -18.59 -13.01 3.18
N GLY A 14 -18.95 -12.30 2.09
CA GLY A 14 -19.26 -10.87 2.16
C GLY A 14 -20.46 -10.58 3.06
N TYR A 15 -21.46 -11.47 3.15
CA TYR A 15 -22.63 -11.31 4.03
C TYR A 15 -22.26 -11.36 5.50
N GLU A 16 -21.42 -12.31 5.86
CA GLU A 16 -20.95 -12.46 7.23
C GLU A 16 -20.07 -11.26 7.62
N LEU A 17 -19.20 -10.82 6.72
CA LEU A 17 -18.35 -9.64 6.92
C LEU A 17 -19.19 -8.37 7.10
N GLN A 18 -20.21 -8.15 6.26
CA GLN A 18 -21.14 -7.03 6.40
C GLN A 18 -21.89 -7.09 7.73
N SER A 19 -22.35 -8.29 8.15
CA SER A 19 -23.02 -8.47 9.44
C SER A 19 -22.14 -8.11 10.64
N ILE A 20 -20.84 -8.39 10.55
CA ILE A 20 -19.87 -8.02 11.59
C ILE A 20 -19.65 -6.51 11.58
N LEU A 21 -19.35 -5.94 10.41
CA LEU A 21 -18.97 -4.53 10.26
C LEU A 21 -20.14 -3.57 10.56
N SER A 22 -21.36 -3.94 10.22
CA SER A 22 -22.57 -3.13 10.49
C SER A 22 -22.83 -2.87 11.97
N LYS A 23 -22.18 -3.61 12.88
CA LYS A 23 -22.25 -3.37 14.33
C LYS A 23 -21.49 -2.12 14.78
N TYR A 24 -20.60 -1.62 13.93
CA TYR A 24 -19.72 -0.49 14.23
C TYR A 24 -20.19 0.85 13.64
N GLY A 25 -21.25 0.86 12.84
CA GLY A 25 -21.80 2.06 12.26
C GLY A 25 -22.69 1.79 11.04
N VAL A 26 -23.10 2.85 10.36
CA VAL A 26 -23.90 2.75 9.13
C VAL A 26 -23.02 2.26 7.99
N LEU A 27 -23.25 1.00 7.59
CA LEU A 27 -22.48 0.34 6.54
C LEU A 27 -23.05 0.67 5.15
N LYS A 28 -22.19 1.07 4.24
CA LYS A 28 -22.47 1.18 2.80
C LYS A 28 -21.45 0.33 2.05
N VAL A 29 -21.92 -0.56 1.20
CA VAL A 29 -21.06 -1.38 0.32
C VAL A 29 -20.67 -0.53 -0.89
N GLU A 30 -19.38 -0.43 -1.17
CA GLU A 30 -18.85 0.22 -2.38
C GLU A 30 -18.53 -0.81 -3.47
N ASN A 31 -17.80 -1.86 -3.11
CA ASN A 31 -17.42 -2.92 -4.04
C ASN A 31 -17.14 -4.22 -3.28
N GLU A 32 -17.45 -5.35 -3.90
CA GLU A 32 -17.14 -6.67 -3.35
C GLU A 32 -16.65 -7.61 -4.44
N THR A 33 -15.48 -8.20 -4.18
CA THR A 33 -14.88 -9.25 -4.98
C THR A 33 -14.39 -10.37 -4.07
N LYS A 34 -13.86 -11.45 -4.63
CA LYS A 34 -13.21 -12.53 -3.83
C LYS A 34 -11.92 -12.09 -3.13
N ILE A 35 -11.32 -10.99 -3.56
CA ILE A 35 -10.01 -10.52 -3.09
C ILE A 35 -10.16 -9.29 -2.20
N ILE A 36 -11.03 -8.35 -2.55
CA ILE A 36 -11.20 -7.09 -1.85
C ILE A 36 -12.68 -6.80 -1.62
N HIS A 37 -12.99 -6.40 -0.41
CA HIS A 37 -14.29 -5.89 0.01
C HIS A 37 -14.11 -4.45 0.46
N GLN A 38 -14.84 -3.51 -0.15
CA GLN A 38 -14.71 -2.07 0.07
C GLN A 38 -16.01 -1.53 0.65
N TYR A 39 -15.89 -0.91 1.80
CA TYR A 39 -17.02 -0.39 2.55
C TYR A 39 -16.80 1.06 2.97
N TYR A 40 -17.91 1.74 3.27
CA TYR A 40 -17.91 2.92 4.12
C TYR A 40 -18.65 2.60 5.41
N ILE A 41 -18.07 2.92 6.55
CA ILE A 41 -18.69 2.84 7.87
C ILE A 41 -18.67 4.26 8.44
N ASP A 42 -19.85 4.87 8.59
CA ASP A 42 -20.00 6.28 9.00
C ASP A 42 -19.11 7.25 8.20
N ASN A 43 -19.04 7.05 6.87
CA ASN A 43 -18.20 7.77 5.91
C ASN A 43 -16.68 7.53 6.02
N ILE A 44 -16.22 6.61 6.86
CA ILE A 44 -14.83 6.15 6.88
C ILE A 44 -14.72 5.00 5.87
N LYS A 45 -13.80 5.12 4.94
CA LYS A 45 -13.51 4.03 3.99
C LYS A 45 -12.78 2.89 4.71
N VAL A 46 -13.26 1.66 4.48
CA VAL A 46 -12.68 0.44 5.04
C VAL A 46 -12.50 -0.58 3.91
N ASP A 47 -11.26 -0.87 3.59
CA ASP A 47 -10.90 -1.90 2.62
C ASP A 47 -10.47 -3.16 3.39
N VAL A 48 -11.14 -4.28 3.12
CA VAL A 48 -10.82 -5.59 3.70
C VAL A 48 -10.28 -6.48 2.58
N VAL A 49 -9.00 -6.80 2.66
CA VAL A 49 -8.28 -7.49 1.59
C VAL A 49 -7.98 -8.92 2.01
N ASN A 50 -8.49 -9.90 1.24
CA ASN A 50 -8.08 -11.29 1.36
C ASN A 50 -6.66 -11.45 0.81
N TYR A 51 -5.67 -11.38 1.72
CA TYR A 51 -4.28 -11.23 1.40
C TYR A 51 -3.53 -12.57 1.52
N PRO A 52 -3.15 -13.18 0.37
CA PRO A 52 -2.60 -14.53 0.36
C PRO A 52 -1.10 -14.59 0.68
N PHE A 53 -0.41 -13.44 0.73
CA PHE A 53 1.03 -13.41 0.90
C PHE A 53 1.43 -13.46 2.38
N GLU A 54 2.51 -14.19 2.67
CA GLU A 54 3.04 -14.26 4.02
C GLU A 54 3.68 -12.94 4.46
N TRP A 55 3.63 -12.67 5.76
CA TRP A 55 4.34 -11.54 6.35
C TRP A 55 5.83 -11.87 6.43
N ILE A 56 6.68 -10.95 5.97
CA ILE A 56 8.13 -11.14 5.93
C ILE A 56 8.81 -10.64 7.21
N SER A 57 8.09 -9.88 8.01
CA SER A 57 8.52 -9.37 9.31
C SER A 57 7.43 -9.60 10.36
N PRO A 58 7.77 -9.65 11.65
CA PRO A 58 6.77 -9.75 12.71
C PRO A 58 5.76 -8.60 12.64
N ILE A 59 4.49 -8.93 12.91
CA ILE A 59 3.43 -7.94 13.10
C ILE A 59 3.78 -7.08 14.32
N ILE A 60 3.59 -5.78 14.21
CA ILE A 60 3.74 -4.83 15.31
C ILE A 60 2.42 -4.74 16.04
N GLU A 61 2.43 -4.90 17.35
CA GLU A 61 1.25 -4.71 18.19
C GLU A 61 1.42 -3.42 19.00
N GLU A 62 0.49 -2.48 18.83
CA GLU A 62 0.46 -1.22 19.54
C GLU A 62 -0.97 -0.90 19.97
N ASP A 63 -1.20 -0.69 21.25
CA ASP A 63 -2.50 -0.41 21.86
C ASP A 63 -3.60 -1.43 21.47
N GLY A 64 -3.24 -2.71 21.32
CA GLY A 64 -4.15 -3.77 20.92
C GLY A 64 -4.46 -3.79 19.42
N ILE A 65 -3.82 -2.94 18.62
CA ILE A 65 -3.94 -2.91 17.16
C ILE A 65 -2.76 -3.64 16.53
N ARG A 66 -3.04 -4.49 15.56
CA ARG A 66 -2.04 -5.22 14.78
C ARG A 66 -1.70 -4.43 13.52
N LEU A 67 -0.45 -4.01 13.41
CA LEU A 67 0.05 -3.21 12.30
C LEU A 67 1.03 -4.02 11.45
N ALA A 68 0.93 -3.86 10.13
CA ALA A 68 1.95 -4.37 9.23
C ALA A 68 3.29 -3.68 9.50
N SER A 69 4.39 -4.43 9.40
CA SER A 69 5.72 -3.87 9.58
C SER A 69 6.08 -2.88 8.46
N PRO A 70 6.94 -1.88 8.70
CA PRO A 70 7.43 -1.00 7.62
C PRO A 70 8.12 -1.77 6.49
N VAL A 71 8.74 -2.91 6.79
CA VAL A 71 9.37 -3.82 5.81
C VAL A 71 8.33 -4.41 4.86
N ASP A 72 7.22 -4.91 5.43
CA ASP A 72 6.10 -5.42 4.64
C ASP A 72 5.41 -4.31 3.85
N ILE A 73 5.18 -3.15 4.47
CA ILE A 73 4.59 -1.98 3.79
C ILE A 73 5.46 -1.55 2.61
N ALA A 74 6.80 -1.53 2.75
CA ALA A 74 7.70 -1.17 1.67
C ALA A 74 7.57 -2.12 0.47
N ALA A 75 7.55 -3.43 0.72
CA ALA A 75 7.31 -4.43 -0.33
C ALA A 75 5.94 -4.26 -0.99
N MET A 76 4.89 -4.02 -0.18
CA MET A 76 3.52 -3.82 -0.67
C MET A 76 3.39 -2.54 -1.51
N LYS A 77 4.12 -1.48 -1.18
CA LYS A 77 4.13 -0.22 -1.96
C LYS A 77 4.81 -0.38 -3.32
N VAL A 78 5.86 -1.18 -3.44
CA VAL A 78 6.42 -1.54 -4.76
C VAL A 78 5.37 -2.23 -5.61
N ASN A 79 4.65 -3.21 -5.04
CA ASN A 79 3.60 -3.93 -5.76
C ASN A 79 2.40 -3.01 -6.13
N ALA A 80 2.03 -2.08 -5.27
CA ALA A 80 0.97 -1.11 -5.55
C ALA A 80 1.35 -0.16 -6.70
N ILE A 81 2.60 0.32 -6.74
CA ILE A 81 3.12 1.16 -7.82
C ILE A 81 3.14 0.37 -9.13
N GLU A 82 3.56 -0.89 -9.12
CA GLU A 82 3.53 -1.75 -10.32
C GLU A 82 2.11 -1.98 -10.87
N GLY A 83 1.11 -2.04 -9.99
CA GLY A 83 -0.27 -2.31 -10.38
C GLY A 83 -1.07 -1.07 -10.76
N ARG A 84 -1.02 -0.01 -9.94
CA ARG A 84 -1.86 1.19 -10.08
C ARG A 84 -1.11 2.51 -10.10
N GLY A 85 0.07 2.58 -9.47
CA GLY A 85 0.97 3.73 -9.49
C GLY A 85 0.32 5.06 -9.12
N THR A 86 -0.44 5.13 -8.03
CA THR A 86 -1.07 6.39 -7.63
C THR A 86 -0.07 7.36 -7.01
N LYS A 87 -0.36 8.67 -7.05
CA LYS A 87 0.49 9.71 -6.44
C LYS A 87 0.77 9.42 -4.96
N LYS A 88 -0.24 8.94 -4.21
CA LYS A 88 -0.08 8.52 -2.81
C LYS A 88 0.95 7.40 -2.65
N ASP A 89 0.94 6.39 -3.54
CA ASP A 89 1.88 5.27 -3.47
C ASP A 89 3.32 5.72 -3.69
N PHE A 90 3.56 6.67 -4.60
CA PHE A 90 4.88 7.27 -4.80
C PHE A 90 5.32 8.15 -3.63
N ILE A 91 4.42 8.90 -3.02
CA ILE A 91 4.72 9.70 -1.82
C ILE A 91 5.13 8.77 -0.68
N ASP A 92 4.40 7.67 -0.46
CA ASP A 92 4.74 6.67 0.54
C ASP A 92 6.10 6.02 0.23
N MET A 93 6.38 5.73 -1.05
CA MET A 93 7.69 5.21 -1.48
C MET A 93 8.81 6.21 -1.21
N TYR A 94 8.60 7.50 -1.50
CA TYR A 94 9.54 8.55 -1.16
C TYR A 94 9.87 8.57 0.34
N MET A 95 8.86 8.45 1.20
CA MET A 95 9.04 8.40 2.65
C MET A 95 9.80 7.14 3.09
N LEU A 96 9.48 5.99 2.52
CA LEU A 96 10.17 4.73 2.81
C LEU A 96 11.65 4.78 2.41
N LEU A 97 11.97 5.44 1.31
CA LEU A 97 13.35 5.66 0.85
C LEU A 97 14.17 6.61 1.74
N GLN A 98 13.54 7.34 2.69
CA GLN A 98 14.28 8.07 3.72
C GLN A 98 14.78 7.16 4.84
N HIS A 99 14.25 5.94 4.97
CA HIS A 99 14.56 4.98 6.03
C HIS A 99 15.28 3.73 5.53
N TYR A 100 15.03 3.34 4.27
CA TYR A 100 15.60 2.16 3.63
C TYR A 100 16.21 2.53 2.28
N SER A 101 17.35 1.94 1.94
CA SER A 101 17.87 2.02 0.57
C SER A 101 16.94 1.31 -0.41
N LEU A 102 16.95 1.70 -1.68
CA LEU A 102 16.17 1.00 -2.71
C LEU A 102 16.57 -0.48 -2.81
N LYS A 103 17.84 -0.80 -2.56
CA LYS A 103 18.32 -2.19 -2.56
C LYS A 103 17.63 -3.04 -1.47
N GLU A 104 17.45 -2.48 -0.28
CA GLU A 104 16.72 -3.16 0.80
C GLU A 104 15.24 -3.31 0.43
N ILE A 105 14.59 -2.25 -0.07
CA ILE A 105 13.18 -2.29 -0.46
C ILE A 105 12.94 -3.34 -1.56
N ILE A 106 13.82 -3.44 -2.56
CA ILE A 106 13.72 -4.47 -3.60
C ILE A 106 13.97 -5.86 -3.04
N ALA A 107 14.87 -6.02 -2.05
CA ALA A 107 15.04 -7.29 -1.36
C ALA A 107 13.78 -7.70 -0.58
N PHE A 108 13.12 -6.77 0.13
CA PHE A 108 11.82 -7.01 0.79
C PHE A 108 10.75 -7.41 -0.22
N TYR A 109 10.69 -6.70 -1.36
CA TYR A 109 9.75 -7.02 -2.43
C TYR A 109 9.97 -8.43 -3.00
N GLN A 110 11.21 -8.83 -3.26
CA GLN A 110 11.53 -10.18 -3.73
C GLN A 110 11.17 -11.28 -2.73
N GLN A 111 11.43 -11.03 -1.44
CA GLN A 111 11.10 -11.98 -0.38
C GLN A 111 9.58 -12.17 -0.28
N LYS A 112 8.81 -11.08 -0.38
CA LYS A 112 7.35 -11.11 -0.27
C LYS A 112 6.67 -11.65 -1.53
N TYR A 113 7.23 -11.36 -2.70
CA TYR A 113 6.69 -11.69 -4.01
C TYR A 113 7.72 -12.40 -4.89
N PRO A 114 8.12 -13.64 -4.55
CA PRO A 114 9.27 -14.31 -5.19
C PRO A 114 9.10 -14.56 -6.69
N ASN A 115 7.86 -14.57 -7.19
CA ASN A 115 7.54 -14.81 -8.59
C ASN A 115 7.33 -13.54 -9.42
N TYR A 116 7.56 -12.35 -8.81
CA TYR A 116 7.35 -11.07 -9.48
C TYR A 116 8.65 -10.53 -10.06
N SER A 117 8.54 -9.71 -11.11
CA SER A 117 9.68 -9.23 -11.86
C SER A 117 10.28 -7.95 -11.25
N ILE A 118 11.54 -8.03 -10.79
CA ILE A 118 12.28 -6.85 -10.32
C ILE A 118 12.40 -5.80 -11.43
N PHE A 119 12.63 -6.24 -12.67
CA PHE A 119 12.75 -5.30 -13.79
C PHE A 119 11.47 -4.49 -13.99
N ARG A 120 10.31 -5.13 -13.89
CA ARG A 120 9.02 -4.41 -13.97
C ARG A 120 8.85 -3.46 -12.79
N ALA A 121 9.16 -3.91 -11.59
CA ALA A 121 9.09 -3.09 -10.37
C ALA A 121 9.95 -1.83 -10.50
N LEU A 122 11.24 -1.97 -10.87
CA LEU A 122 12.15 -0.83 -11.05
C LEU A 122 11.67 0.12 -12.16
N ARG A 123 11.14 -0.41 -13.26
CA ARG A 123 10.59 0.41 -14.32
C ARG A 123 9.35 1.19 -13.87
N SER A 124 8.46 0.54 -13.10
CA SER A 124 7.25 1.18 -12.58
C SER A 124 7.58 2.30 -11.59
N LEU A 125 8.64 2.16 -10.80
CA LEU A 125 9.11 3.20 -9.87
C LEU A 125 9.54 4.51 -10.55
N THR A 126 9.75 4.52 -11.87
CA THR A 126 10.09 5.72 -12.63
C THR A 126 8.99 6.13 -13.63
N TYR A 127 7.84 5.47 -13.58
CA TYR A 127 6.70 5.80 -14.43
C TYR A 127 5.65 6.56 -13.62
N PHE A 128 5.60 7.88 -13.81
CA PHE A 128 4.74 8.77 -13.02
C PHE A 128 3.51 9.27 -13.78
N ASP A 129 3.37 8.92 -15.06
CA ASP A 129 2.35 9.51 -15.93
C ASP A 129 0.93 9.35 -15.37
N ASP A 130 0.58 8.16 -14.85
CA ASP A 130 -0.74 7.89 -14.27
C ASP A 130 -0.99 8.64 -12.95
N ALA A 131 0.07 9.13 -12.32
CA ALA A 131 0.00 9.90 -11.07
C ALA A 131 0.00 11.42 -11.29
N GLU A 132 0.40 11.90 -12.49
CA GLU A 132 0.70 13.31 -12.71
C GLU A 132 -0.52 14.21 -12.46
N ASP A 133 -1.67 13.87 -12.99
CA ASP A 133 -2.90 14.66 -12.88
C ASP A 133 -3.68 14.43 -11.58
N GLN A 134 -3.20 13.58 -10.68
CA GLN A 134 -3.87 13.32 -9.41
C GLN A 134 -3.60 14.44 -8.41
N PHE A 135 -4.63 14.75 -7.60
CA PHE A 135 -4.50 15.76 -6.55
C PHE A 135 -3.43 15.36 -5.51
N MET A 136 -2.66 16.36 -5.05
CA MET A 136 -1.77 16.17 -3.92
C MET A 136 -2.61 15.86 -2.66
N PRO A 137 -2.30 14.77 -1.94
CA PRO A 137 -2.92 14.52 -0.65
C PRO A 137 -2.46 15.57 0.37
N ARG A 138 -3.20 15.67 1.49
CA ARG A 138 -2.71 16.45 2.63
C ARG A 138 -1.43 15.79 3.16
N MET A 139 -0.36 16.56 3.19
CA MET A 139 0.96 16.09 3.60
C MET A 139 1.37 16.67 4.95
N TYR A 140 2.21 15.95 5.68
CA TYR A 140 2.85 16.39 6.91
C TYR A 140 4.30 16.80 6.71
N ILE A 141 4.81 16.68 5.47
CA ILE A 141 6.16 17.08 5.08
C ILE A 141 6.07 18.22 4.05
N GLU A 142 7.05 19.11 4.10
CA GLU A 142 7.19 20.19 3.14
C GLU A 142 8.14 19.74 2.03
N ASP A 143 7.59 19.09 0.99
CA ASP A 143 8.33 18.77 -0.22
C ASP A 143 7.41 18.83 -1.44
N THR A 144 8.00 18.98 -2.63
CA THR A 144 7.26 19.08 -3.88
C THR A 144 7.18 17.74 -4.60
N TRP A 145 6.13 17.55 -5.38
CA TRP A 145 5.99 16.36 -6.22
C TRP A 145 7.18 16.17 -7.15
N GLU A 146 7.71 17.25 -7.73
CA GLU A 146 8.87 17.22 -8.61
C GLU A 146 10.14 16.70 -7.89
N ASN A 147 10.39 17.17 -6.67
CA ASN A 147 11.52 16.71 -5.88
C ASN A 147 11.40 15.22 -5.55
N MET A 148 10.20 14.76 -5.19
CA MET A 148 9.95 13.34 -4.89
C MET A 148 10.21 12.46 -6.11
N LYS A 149 9.70 12.84 -7.30
CA LYS A 149 9.96 12.14 -8.56
C LYS A 149 11.46 12.08 -8.88
N LEU A 150 12.14 13.20 -8.73
CA LEU A 150 13.58 13.29 -8.98
C LEU A 150 14.37 12.39 -8.02
N TYR A 151 13.99 12.40 -6.73
CA TYR A 151 14.64 11.58 -5.72
C TYR A 151 14.49 10.10 -6.02
N ILE A 152 13.24 9.61 -6.24
CA ILE A 152 12.96 8.21 -6.59
C ILE A 152 13.72 7.79 -7.85
N THR A 153 13.69 8.64 -8.90
CA THR A 153 14.40 8.37 -10.15
C THR A 153 15.90 8.21 -9.93
N ASN A 154 16.50 9.05 -9.08
CA ASN A 154 17.92 8.96 -8.76
C ASN A 154 18.25 7.68 -7.97
N GLN A 155 17.40 7.26 -7.04
CA GLN A 155 17.56 5.97 -6.34
C GLN A 155 17.54 4.79 -7.31
N VAL A 156 16.64 4.80 -8.30
CA VAL A 156 16.57 3.74 -9.32
C VAL A 156 17.83 3.75 -10.22
N LYS A 157 18.36 4.92 -10.60
CA LYS A 157 19.62 5.02 -11.37
C LYS A 157 20.82 4.48 -10.58
N LEU A 158 20.85 4.69 -9.27
CA LEU A 158 21.93 4.20 -8.40
C LEU A 158 21.83 2.71 -8.10
N TYR A 159 20.67 2.12 -8.30
CA TYR A 159 20.45 0.68 -8.12
C TYR A 159 21.08 -0.16 -9.23
N ASN A 160 21.13 0.35 -10.45
CA ASN A 160 21.74 -0.28 -11.63
C ASN A 160 23.25 -0.07 -11.64
#